data_903af54cd7f88f7751ba9662b29671f4
#
_entry.id   903af54cd7f88f7751ba9662b29671f4
#
_cell.length_a   1.000
_cell.length_b   1.000
_cell.length_c   1.000
_cell.angle_alpha   90.00
_cell.angle_beta   90.00
_cell.angle_gamma   90.00
#
_symmetry.space_group_name_H-M   'P 1'
#
loop_
_entity.id
_entity.type
_entity.pdbx_description
1 polymer ?
#
loop_
_entity_poly.entity_id
_entity_poly.type
_entity_poly.pdbx_seq_one_letter_code
_entity_poly.pdbx_strand_id
1 'polypeptide(L)'
;MIANTAAYHFAVIDAPQALCDQLQARAEASGLQGTILVAGEGLNLFLAGAPSAIDGFYAELRADARFADMRVKTSFSEHQPFARLKAKVKDEIISFRRDDGQPLDYPRAPAIDPATVQRWLRQGHDDAGKPVVMLDTRNLQEIEYGTFKDALVLPIHKFTDLPEALAPHREALKDSTVVSFCTGGIRCEKAALWMLNDGMDNVLQLDGGILGYFEEVGGEGYEGRCFVFDERVALDAELKPLVDEPLPEPRPSAF
;
A
#
# COMPACT_ATOMS: atom_id res chain seq x y z
N MET A 1 19.81 13.23 -4.16
CA MET A 1 18.47 12.94 -3.55
C MET A 1 17.62 12.22 -4.60
N ILE A 2 17.08 11.09 -4.25
CA ILE A 2 16.22 10.23 -5.08
C ILE A 2 14.79 10.35 -4.58
N ALA A 3 13.82 10.56 -5.49
CA ALA A 3 12.41 10.47 -5.17
C ALA A 3 11.99 9.00 -5.27
N ASN A 4 11.28 8.51 -4.24
CA ASN A 4 10.78 7.15 -4.15
C ASN A 4 9.26 7.21 -4.08
N THR A 5 8.58 6.49 -4.95
CA THR A 5 7.13 6.55 -5.05
C THR A 5 6.47 5.19 -4.85
N ALA A 6 5.30 5.22 -4.23
CA ALA A 6 4.38 4.10 -4.16
C ALA A 6 3.00 4.56 -4.65
N ALA A 7 2.48 3.89 -5.67
CA ALA A 7 1.19 4.22 -6.25
C ALA A 7 0.47 2.96 -6.70
N TYR A 8 -0.84 2.94 -6.57
CA TYR A 8 -1.70 1.93 -7.17
C TYR A 8 -2.98 2.57 -7.71
N HIS A 9 -3.59 1.92 -8.67
CA HIS A 9 -4.88 2.33 -9.18
C HIS A 9 -5.64 1.13 -9.76
N PHE A 10 -6.88 0.97 -9.35
CA PHE A 10 -7.79 -0.02 -9.92
C PHE A 10 -8.51 0.57 -11.12
N ALA A 11 -8.34 -0.04 -12.28
CA ALA A 11 -9.00 0.31 -13.54
C ALA A 11 -9.01 -0.90 -14.46
N VAL A 12 -10.02 -1.01 -15.32
CA VAL A 12 -10.08 -2.08 -16.32
C VAL A 12 -8.95 -1.91 -17.33
N ILE A 13 -8.11 -2.93 -17.48
CA ILE A 13 -7.00 -2.97 -18.43
C ILE A 13 -7.22 -4.14 -19.41
N ASP A 14 -7.70 -3.82 -20.61
CA ASP A 14 -8.01 -4.83 -21.63
C ASP A 14 -6.76 -5.52 -22.21
N ALA A 15 -5.62 -4.82 -22.23
CA ALA A 15 -4.36 -5.31 -22.77
C ALA A 15 -3.20 -5.14 -21.78
N PRO A 16 -3.14 -5.93 -20.67
CA PRO A 16 -2.15 -5.75 -19.61
C PRO A 16 -0.71 -5.87 -20.11
N GLN A 17 -0.41 -6.77 -21.04
CA GLN A 17 0.95 -6.94 -21.58
C GLN A 17 1.40 -5.69 -22.37
N ALA A 18 0.54 -5.17 -23.24
CA ALA A 18 0.88 -3.97 -24.02
C ALA A 18 1.13 -2.76 -23.14
N LEU A 19 0.30 -2.57 -22.09
CA LEU A 19 0.51 -1.49 -21.13
C LEU A 19 1.78 -1.71 -20.31
N CYS A 20 2.06 -2.94 -19.88
CA CYS A 20 3.28 -3.29 -19.16
C CYS A 20 4.54 -2.94 -19.96
N ASP A 21 4.59 -3.34 -21.24
CA ASP A 21 5.71 -3.07 -22.15
C ASP A 21 5.90 -1.55 -22.37
N GLN A 22 4.81 -0.81 -22.55
CA GLN A 22 4.81 0.64 -22.68
C GLN A 22 5.36 1.34 -21.43
N LEU A 23 4.89 0.94 -20.24
CA LEU A 23 5.34 1.53 -18.98
C LEU A 23 6.78 1.17 -18.68
N GLN A 24 7.23 -0.04 -19.01
CA GLN A 24 8.61 -0.46 -18.89
C GLN A 24 9.52 0.41 -19.76
N ALA A 25 9.23 0.52 -21.05
CA ALA A 25 10.03 1.31 -21.99
C ALA A 25 10.12 2.79 -21.56
N ARG A 26 9.03 3.37 -21.06
CA ARG A 26 8.99 4.74 -20.54
C ARG A 26 9.85 4.91 -19.29
N ALA A 27 9.74 4.00 -18.33
CA ALA A 27 10.52 4.05 -17.10
C ALA A 27 12.03 3.87 -17.39
N GLU A 28 12.39 2.96 -18.30
CA GLU A 28 13.78 2.77 -18.77
C GLU A 28 14.33 4.03 -19.43
N ALA A 29 13.57 4.63 -20.35
CA ALA A 29 13.97 5.88 -21.04
C ALA A 29 14.16 7.06 -20.06
N SER A 30 13.42 7.06 -18.94
CA SER A 30 13.51 8.07 -17.86
C SER A 30 14.55 7.72 -16.80
N GLY A 31 15.28 6.60 -16.92
CA GLY A 31 16.27 6.15 -15.94
C GLY A 31 15.66 5.76 -14.58
N LEU A 32 14.39 5.38 -14.54
CA LEU A 32 13.71 4.96 -13.32
C LEU A 32 14.03 3.50 -13.01
N GLN A 33 14.09 3.18 -11.72
CA GLN A 33 14.22 1.82 -11.22
C GLN A 33 13.06 1.48 -10.28
N GLY A 34 12.81 0.18 -10.05
CA GLY A 34 11.73 -0.22 -9.19
C GLY A 34 10.88 -1.37 -9.73
N THR A 35 9.62 -1.41 -9.36
CA THR A 35 8.69 -2.47 -9.75
C THR A 35 7.40 -1.89 -10.32
N ILE A 36 7.02 -2.38 -11.49
CA ILE A 36 5.75 -2.12 -12.17
C ILE A 36 4.97 -3.42 -12.24
N LEU A 37 3.83 -3.49 -11.59
CA LEU A 37 2.89 -4.61 -11.70
C LEU A 37 1.66 -4.15 -12.45
N VAL A 38 1.28 -4.90 -13.48
CA VAL A 38 0.10 -4.67 -14.31
C VAL A 38 -0.79 -5.90 -14.27
N ALA A 39 -2.07 -5.71 -14.09
CA ALA A 39 -3.08 -6.76 -14.18
C ALA A 39 -4.31 -6.24 -14.93
N GLY A 40 -5.25 -7.13 -15.26
CA GLY A 40 -6.54 -6.73 -15.83
C GLY A 40 -7.35 -5.77 -14.93
N GLU A 41 -7.04 -5.77 -13.62
CA GLU A 41 -7.70 -4.94 -12.61
C GLU A 41 -6.97 -3.61 -12.32
N GLY A 42 -5.78 -3.33 -12.89
CA GLY A 42 -5.08 -2.07 -12.62
C GLY A 42 -3.55 -2.12 -12.61
N LEU A 43 -2.98 -1.16 -11.87
CA LEU A 43 -1.54 -0.94 -11.72
C LEU A 43 -1.12 -0.89 -10.25
N ASN A 44 0.09 -1.41 -9.95
CA ASN A 44 0.77 -1.20 -8.67
C ASN A 44 2.25 -0.91 -8.94
N LEU A 45 2.71 0.28 -8.53
CA LEU A 45 3.97 0.88 -8.94
C LEU A 45 4.81 1.26 -7.71
N PHE A 46 6.07 0.83 -7.71
CA PHE A 46 7.10 1.28 -6.78
C PHE A 46 8.28 1.74 -7.63
N LEU A 47 8.48 3.05 -7.75
CA LEU A 47 9.49 3.62 -8.64
C LEU A 47 10.39 4.60 -7.88
N ALA A 48 11.66 4.63 -8.27
CA ALA A 48 12.64 5.55 -7.73
C ALA A 48 13.53 6.11 -8.84
N GLY A 49 13.88 7.40 -8.69
CA GLY A 49 14.75 8.10 -9.62
C GLY A 49 14.86 9.59 -9.35
N ALA A 50 15.39 10.33 -10.31
CA ALA A 50 15.42 11.79 -10.21
C ALA A 50 14.01 12.35 -10.07
N PRO A 51 13.77 13.34 -9.18
CA PRO A 51 12.43 13.90 -8.97
C PRO A 51 11.73 14.32 -10.28
N SER A 52 12.43 15.01 -11.18
CA SER A 52 11.88 15.42 -12.47
C SER A 52 11.50 14.26 -13.39
N ALA A 53 12.23 13.13 -13.33
CA ALA A 53 11.90 11.93 -14.10
C ALA A 53 10.64 11.24 -13.55
N ILE A 54 10.50 11.20 -12.22
CA ILE A 54 9.29 10.72 -11.54
C ILE A 54 8.09 11.58 -11.93
N ASP A 55 8.21 12.90 -11.82
CA ASP A 55 7.13 13.83 -12.15
C ASP A 55 6.68 13.68 -13.62
N GLY A 56 7.63 13.59 -14.55
CA GLY A 56 7.36 13.37 -15.96
C GLY A 56 6.65 12.05 -16.22
N PHE A 57 7.09 10.95 -15.59
CA PHE A 57 6.49 9.64 -15.74
C PHE A 57 5.01 9.65 -15.29
N TYR A 58 4.71 10.19 -14.11
CA TYR A 58 3.33 10.23 -13.61
C TYR A 58 2.46 11.27 -14.33
N ALA A 59 3.02 12.39 -14.81
CA ALA A 59 2.28 13.34 -15.64
C ALA A 59 1.79 12.69 -16.94
N GLU A 60 2.66 11.93 -17.62
CA GLU A 60 2.27 11.18 -18.82
C GLU A 60 1.29 10.03 -18.51
N LEU A 61 1.47 9.31 -17.37
CA LEU A 61 0.55 8.25 -16.98
C LEU A 61 -0.86 8.81 -16.72
N ARG A 62 -0.96 9.95 -16.03
CA ARG A 62 -2.23 10.63 -15.73
C ARG A 62 -2.89 11.27 -16.95
N ALA A 63 -2.19 11.41 -18.08
CA ALA A 63 -2.81 11.82 -19.35
C ALA A 63 -3.76 10.75 -19.91
N ASP A 64 -3.61 9.50 -19.51
CA ASP A 64 -4.63 8.45 -19.71
C ASP A 64 -5.73 8.64 -18.67
N ALA A 65 -6.97 8.83 -19.16
CA ALA A 65 -8.14 9.09 -18.31
C ALA A 65 -8.37 8.02 -17.23
N ARG A 66 -7.94 6.78 -17.49
CA ARG A 66 -8.05 5.68 -16.50
C ARG A 66 -7.23 5.94 -15.24
N PHE A 67 -6.16 6.74 -15.34
CA PHE A 67 -5.21 6.98 -14.26
C PHE A 67 -5.15 8.45 -13.82
N ALA A 68 -6.08 9.29 -14.30
CA ALA A 68 -6.08 10.73 -14.04
C ALA A 68 -6.04 11.06 -12.54
N ASP A 69 -6.78 10.29 -11.73
CA ASP A 69 -6.92 10.48 -10.28
C ASP A 69 -5.95 9.60 -9.46
N MET A 70 -4.95 8.97 -10.11
CA MET A 70 -3.98 8.12 -9.40
C MET A 70 -3.23 8.93 -8.34
N ARG A 71 -3.34 8.50 -7.09
CA ARG A 71 -2.58 9.06 -5.98
C ARG A 71 -1.18 8.46 -5.94
N VAL A 72 -0.17 9.32 -5.74
CA VAL A 72 1.23 8.93 -5.65
C VAL A 72 1.75 9.37 -4.29
N LYS A 73 2.24 8.43 -3.50
CA LYS A 73 2.95 8.72 -2.24
C LYS A 73 4.42 8.85 -2.54
N THR A 74 5.04 9.91 -2.03
CA THR A 74 6.45 10.21 -2.30
C THR A 74 7.24 10.35 -1.00
N SER A 75 8.41 9.75 -0.99
CA SER A 75 9.43 9.92 0.04
C SER A 75 10.79 10.10 -0.62
N PHE A 76 11.82 10.42 0.15
CA PHE A 76 13.14 10.69 -0.41
C PHE A 76 14.23 9.85 0.27
N SER A 77 15.28 9.54 -0.50
CA SER A 77 16.51 8.92 -0.01
C SER A 77 17.73 9.57 -0.64
N GLU A 78 18.90 9.35 -0.06
CA GLU A 78 20.17 9.79 -0.64
C GLU A 78 20.58 8.88 -1.80
N HIS A 79 20.32 7.57 -1.64
CA HIS A 79 20.72 6.53 -2.57
C HIS A 79 19.51 5.84 -3.23
N GLN A 80 19.77 5.22 -4.39
CA GLN A 80 18.77 4.46 -5.15
C GLN A 80 18.43 3.14 -4.42
N PRO A 81 17.17 2.93 -3.99
CA PRO A 81 16.81 1.74 -3.22
C PRO A 81 16.41 0.53 -4.07
N PHE A 82 16.54 0.59 -5.37
CA PHE A 82 16.26 -0.51 -6.27
C PHE A 82 17.47 -0.81 -7.17
N ALA A 83 17.88 -2.08 -7.24
CA ALA A 83 18.99 -2.49 -8.09
C ALA A 83 18.68 -2.47 -9.59
N ARG A 84 17.38 -2.53 -9.96
CA ARG A 84 16.93 -2.57 -11.36
C ARG A 84 15.44 -2.26 -11.49
N LEU A 85 15.00 -1.97 -12.72
CA LEU A 85 13.59 -1.96 -13.08
C LEU A 85 13.09 -3.40 -13.30
N LYS A 86 11.88 -3.68 -12.81
CA LYS A 86 11.13 -4.93 -13.04
C LYS A 86 9.71 -4.57 -13.44
N ALA A 87 9.28 -4.94 -14.64
CA ALA A 87 7.88 -4.84 -15.05
C ALA A 87 7.30 -6.23 -15.26
N LYS A 88 6.11 -6.49 -14.76
CA LYS A 88 5.46 -7.80 -14.83
C LYS A 88 3.95 -7.69 -14.94
N VAL A 89 3.37 -8.53 -15.80
CA VAL A 89 1.94 -8.83 -15.77
C VAL A 89 1.66 -9.87 -14.70
N LYS A 90 0.59 -9.68 -13.96
CA LYS A 90 0.10 -10.54 -12.89
C LYS A 90 -1.41 -10.78 -13.07
N ASP A 91 -1.94 -11.79 -12.38
CA ASP A 91 -3.38 -12.02 -12.32
C ASP A 91 -4.08 -10.90 -11.54
N GLU A 92 -3.45 -10.44 -10.46
CA GLU A 92 -3.91 -9.35 -9.59
C GLU A 92 -2.74 -8.41 -9.25
N ILE A 93 -3.02 -7.11 -9.10
CA ILE A 93 -2.00 -6.13 -8.68
C ILE A 93 -1.62 -6.27 -7.20
N ILE A 94 -2.47 -6.91 -6.42
CA ILE A 94 -2.23 -7.41 -5.07
C ILE A 94 -3.02 -8.71 -4.89
N SER A 95 -2.34 -9.82 -4.69
CA SER A 95 -2.98 -11.14 -4.66
C SER A 95 -3.85 -11.34 -3.42
N PHE A 96 -5.15 -11.43 -3.62
CA PHE A 96 -6.13 -11.77 -2.59
C PHE A 96 -6.92 -13.04 -2.93
N ARG A 97 -7.15 -13.29 -4.23
CA ARG A 97 -7.78 -14.49 -4.79
C ARG A 97 -9.21 -14.71 -4.27
N ARG A 98 -9.98 -13.62 -4.17
CA ARG A 98 -11.36 -13.62 -3.71
C ARG A 98 -12.21 -12.77 -4.65
N ASP A 99 -13.27 -13.36 -5.21
CA ASP A 99 -14.17 -12.66 -6.12
C ASP A 99 -15.01 -11.60 -5.38
N ASP A 100 -15.33 -11.86 -4.11
CA ASP A 100 -16.08 -10.96 -3.23
C ASP A 100 -15.27 -9.76 -2.68
N GLY A 101 -14.00 -9.65 -3.08
CA GLY A 101 -13.10 -8.54 -2.72
C GLY A 101 -12.55 -7.77 -3.93
N GLN A 102 -13.23 -7.80 -5.09
CA GLN A 102 -12.74 -7.15 -6.32
C GLN A 102 -13.18 -5.69 -6.41
N PRO A 103 -12.24 -4.70 -6.38
CA PRO A 103 -12.60 -3.28 -6.36
C PRO A 103 -13.32 -2.76 -7.60
N LEU A 104 -13.25 -3.46 -8.73
CA LEU A 104 -13.97 -3.08 -9.94
C LEU A 104 -15.43 -3.55 -10.00
N ASP A 105 -15.78 -4.54 -9.16
CA ASP A 105 -17.12 -5.15 -9.17
C ASP A 105 -18.05 -4.52 -8.12
N TYR A 106 -17.51 -3.75 -7.18
CA TYR A 106 -18.25 -3.17 -6.07
C TYR A 106 -17.89 -1.68 -5.87
N PRO A 107 -18.79 -0.87 -5.30
CA PRO A 107 -18.43 0.48 -4.83
C PRO A 107 -17.27 0.41 -3.85
N ARG A 108 -16.39 1.41 -3.88
CA ARG A 108 -15.26 1.50 -2.94
C ARG A 108 -15.75 1.38 -1.49
N ALA A 109 -15.10 0.54 -0.70
CA ALA A 109 -15.39 0.42 0.72
C ALA A 109 -15.22 1.78 1.44
N PRO A 110 -16.04 2.08 2.48
CA PRO A 110 -15.91 3.32 3.22
C PRO A 110 -14.48 3.53 3.72
N ALA A 111 -13.95 4.73 3.44
CA ALA A 111 -12.62 5.14 3.87
C ALA A 111 -12.71 6.22 4.95
N ILE A 112 -11.73 6.25 5.83
CA ILE A 112 -11.60 7.25 6.89
C ILE A 112 -10.26 7.97 6.75
N ASP A 113 -10.27 9.28 6.89
CA ASP A 113 -9.08 10.11 6.79
C ASP A 113 -8.16 9.96 8.02
N PRO A 114 -6.83 10.16 7.85
CA PRO A 114 -5.85 10.05 8.92
C PRO A 114 -6.13 10.94 10.13
N ALA A 115 -6.61 12.16 9.93
CA ALA A 115 -6.86 13.11 11.03
C ALA A 115 -8.01 12.62 11.94
N THR A 116 -9.06 12.05 11.34
CA THR A 116 -10.15 11.43 12.10
C THR A 116 -9.67 10.19 12.85
N VAL A 117 -8.87 9.33 12.24
CA VAL A 117 -8.30 8.16 12.92
C VAL A 117 -7.41 8.60 14.09
N GLN A 118 -6.54 9.59 13.91
CA GLN A 118 -5.71 10.13 14.99
C GLN A 118 -6.57 10.63 16.17
N ARG A 119 -7.64 11.35 15.88
CA ARG A 119 -8.58 11.83 16.90
C ARG A 119 -9.25 10.66 17.64
N TRP A 120 -9.72 9.64 16.92
CA TRP A 120 -10.36 8.46 17.52
C TRP A 120 -9.38 7.64 18.38
N LEU A 121 -8.14 7.50 17.95
CA LEU A 121 -7.10 6.83 18.74
C LEU A 121 -6.83 7.55 20.08
N ARG A 122 -6.82 8.89 20.07
CA ARG A 122 -6.65 9.69 21.31
C ARG A 122 -7.82 9.52 22.28
N GLN A 123 -9.03 9.42 21.77
CA GLN A 123 -10.24 9.33 22.61
C GLN A 123 -10.67 7.89 22.90
N GLY A 124 -10.13 6.89 22.19
CA GLY A 124 -10.41 5.48 22.37
C GLY A 124 -11.73 4.99 21.76
N HIS A 125 -12.48 5.87 21.08
CA HIS A 125 -13.77 5.54 20.46
C HIS A 125 -14.02 6.39 19.22
N ASP A 126 -14.95 5.94 18.37
CA ASP A 126 -15.44 6.70 17.22
C ASP A 126 -16.45 7.80 17.62
N ASP A 127 -17.00 8.50 16.63
CA ASP A 127 -17.97 9.59 16.86
C ASP A 127 -19.34 9.11 17.38
N ALA A 128 -19.63 7.80 17.28
CA ALA A 128 -20.82 7.17 17.85
C ALA A 128 -20.56 6.55 19.22
N GLY A 129 -19.34 6.68 19.78
CA GLY A 129 -18.94 6.11 21.07
C GLY A 129 -18.58 4.62 21.02
N LYS A 130 -18.44 4.02 19.84
CA LYS A 130 -17.98 2.63 19.70
C LYS A 130 -16.47 2.53 19.85
N PRO A 131 -15.93 1.50 20.52
CA PRO A 131 -14.49 1.24 20.54
C PRO A 131 -13.92 1.15 19.13
N VAL A 132 -12.73 1.71 18.91
CA VAL A 132 -12.01 1.62 17.62
C VAL A 132 -10.98 0.51 17.70
N VAL A 133 -10.99 -0.39 16.73
CA VAL A 133 -10.00 -1.45 16.57
C VAL A 133 -9.24 -1.22 15.26
N MET A 134 -7.94 -0.96 15.36
CA MET A 134 -7.04 -0.91 14.22
C MET A 134 -6.71 -2.35 13.79
N LEU A 135 -7.08 -2.75 12.56
CA LEU A 135 -6.80 -4.09 12.01
C LEU A 135 -5.63 -4.03 11.03
N ASP A 136 -4.49 -4.61 11.41
CA ASP A 136 -3.33 -4.71 10.51
C ASP A 136 -3.51 -5.86 9.51
N THR A 137 -3.61 -5.53 8.22
CA THR A 137 -3.76 -6.50 7.14
C THR A 137 -2.42 -6.90 6.50
N ARG A 138 -1.28 -6.51 7.10
CA ARG A 138 0.06 -6.82 6.64
C ARG A 138 0.53 -8.18 7.13
N ASN A 139 1.56 -8.70 6.45
CA ASN A 139 2.22 -9.93 6.86
C ASN A 139 3.05 -9.69 8.13
N LEU A 140 3.24 -10.73 8.96
CA LEU A 140 4.01 -10.65 10.21
C LEU A 140 5.38 -10.01 10.06
N GLN A 141 6.14 -10.36 9.00
CA GLN A 141 7.47 -9.78 8.75
C GLN A 141 7.47 -8.25 8.59
N GLU A 142 6.36 -7.66 8.14
CA GLU A 142 6.24 -6.20 8.01
C GLU A 142 5.93 -5.56 9.36
N ILE A 143 5.14 -6.27 10.19
CA ILE A 143 4.69 -5.82 11.52
C ILE A 143 5.83 -5.81 12.52
N GLU A 144 6.85 -6.67 12.35
CA GLU A 144 8.07 -6.69 13.17
C GLU A 144 8.79 -5.33 13.23
N TYR A 145 8.62 -4.49 12.21
CA TYR A 145 9.19 -3.14 12.17
C TYR A 145 8.33 -2.10 12.87
N GLY A 146 7.04 -2.34 13.02
CA GLY A 146 6.12 -1.45 13.71
C GLY A 146 4.67 -1.60 13.25
N THR A 147 3.74 -1.15 14.11
CA THR A 147 2.30 -1.14 13.87
C THR A 147 1.62 -0.09 14.74
N PHE A 148 0.31 0.15 14.56
CA PHE A 148 -0.43 0.99 15.50
C PHE A 148 -0.50 0.33 16.87
N LYS A 149 -0.40 1.16 17.92
CA LYS A 149 -0.53 0.71 19.29
C LYS A 149 -1.87 -0.02 19.48
N ASP A 150 -1.83 -1.15 20.17
CA ASP A 150 -2.98 -2.00 20.46
C ASP A 150 -3.72 -2.51 19.19
N ALA A 151 -3.08 -2.50 18.01
CA ALA A 151 -3.67 -3.03 16.79
C ALA A 151 -3.93 -4.54 16.90
N LEU A 152 -5.04 -4.98 16.29
CA LEU A 152 -5.27 -6.40 16.06
C LEU A 152 -4.32 -6.88 14.96
N VAL A 153 -3.33 -7.67 15.39
CA VAL A 153 -2.35 -8.31 14.53
C VAL A 153 -2.77 -9.75 14.29
N LEU A 154 -2.84 -10.16 13.02
CA LEU A 154 -3.18 -11.52 12.63
C LEU A 154 -1.92 -12.30 12.24
N PRO A 155 -1.84 -13.62 12.51
CA PRO A 155 -0.66 -14.43 12.21
C PRO A 155 -0.60 -14.83 10.72
N ILE A 156 -0.61 -13.83 9.81
CA ILE A 156 -0.59 -14.06 8.36
C ILE A 156 0.80 -13.91 7.77
N HIS A 157 1.17 -14.80 6.88
CA HIS A 157 2.40 -14.76 6.10
C HIS A 157 2.18 -14.26 4.67
N LYS A 158 0.95 -14.34 4.20
CA LYS A 158 0.49 -13.86 2.90
C LYS A 158 -0.85 -13.19 3.07
N PHE A 159 -1.11 -12.17 2.29
CA PHE A 159 -2.39 -11.45 2.33
C PHE A 159 -3.60 -12.36 2.06
N THR A 160 -3.42 -13.42 1.28
CA THR A 160 -4.45 -14.46 1.05
C THR A 160 -4.87 -15.24 2.30
N ASP A 161 -4.09 -15.19 3.37
CA ASP A 161 -4.38 -15.90 4.63
C ASP A 161 -5.35 -15.10 5.53
N LEU A 162 -5.59 -13.82 5.21
CA LEU A 162 -6.40 -12.89 6.01
C LEU A 162 -7.80 -13.42 6.36
N PRO A 163 -8.58 -14.00 5.43
CA PRO A 163 -9.93 -14.46 5.74
C PRO A 163 -9.96 -15.54 6.82
N GLU A 164 -9.07 -16.52 6.73
CA GLU A 164 -8.99 -17.61 7.70
C GLU A 164 -8.50 -17.11 9.07
N ALA A 165 -7.49 -16.23 9.08
CA ALA A 165 -6.93 -15.69 10.30
C ALA A 165 -7.91 -14.73 11.01
N LEU A 166 -8.76 -14.00 10.28
CA LEU A 166 -9.75 -13.07 10.87
C LEU A 166 -10.98 -13.80 11.43
N ALA A 167 -11.34 -14.96 10.89
CA ALA A 167 -12.58 -15.66 11.23
C ALA A 167 -12.81 -15.84 12.76
N PRO A 168 -11.82 -16.24 13.58
CA PRO A 168 -11.99 -16.38 15.04
C PRO A 168 -12.26 -15.07 15.78
N HIS A 169 -11.90 -13.94 15.20
CA HIS A 169 -11.98 -12.62 15.84
C HIS A 169 -13.31 -11.89 15.55
N ARG A 170 -14.08 -12.32 14.57
CA ARG A 170 -15.27 -11.60 14.06
C ARG A 170 -16.30 -11.30 15.13
N GLU A 171 -16.58 -12.26 15.99
CA GLU A 171 -17.57 -12.09 17.06
C GLU A 171 -17.16 -10.99 18.05
N ALA A 172 -15.88 -10.93 18.41
CA ALA A 172 -15.36 -9.92 19.33
C ALA A 172 -15.33 -8.51 18.70
N LEU A 173 -15.38 -8.40 17.37
CA LEU A 173 -15.33 -7.13 16.65
C LEU A 173 -16.70 -6.50 16.38
N LYS A 174 -17.81 -7.20 16.65
CA LYS A 174 -19.17 -6.77 16.26
C LYS A 174 -19.56 -5.39 16.81
N ASP A 175 -19.19 -5.10 18.05
CA ASP A 175 -19.57 -3.87 18.75
C ASP A 175 -18.51 -2.76 18.62
N SER A 176 -17.52 -2.94 17.75
CA SER A 176 -16.42 -2.01 17.50
C SER A 176 -16.56 -1.36 16.15
N THR A 177 -15.86 -0.26 15.91
CA THR A 177 -15.55 0.25 14.58
C THR A 177 -14.17 -0.27 14.18
N VAL A 178 -14.09 -1.07 13.13
CA VAL A 178 -12.87 -1.70 12.65
C VAL A 178 -12.24 -0.83 11.56
N VAL A 179 -11.03 -0.33 11.77
CA VAL A 179 -10.26 0.42 10.78
C VAL A 179 -9.14 -0.47 10.24
N SER A 180 -9.33 -1.00 9.03
CA SER A 180 -8.30 -1.80 8.36
C SER A 180 -7.20 -0.91 7.77
N PHE A 181 -5.95 -1.33 7.90
CA PHE A 181 -4.82 -0.61 7.34
C PHE A 181 -3.74 -1.54 6.80
N CYS A 182 -2.92 -1.01 5.87
CA CYS A 182 -1.67 -1.60 5.43
C CYS A 182 -0.68 -0.50 5.09
N THR A 183 0.48 -0.81 4.51
CA THR A 183 1.53 0.17 4.18
C THR A 183 0.99 1.33 3.34
N GLY A 184 0.37 1.07 2.20
CA GLY A 184 -0.06 2.09 1.23
C GLY A 184 -1.57 2.14 0.94
N GLY A 185 -2.38 1.24 1.52
CA GLY A 185 -3.84 1.17 1.33
C GLY A 185 -4.30 0.09 0.36
N ILE A 186 -3.47 -0.41 -0.56
CA ILE A 186 -3.89 -1.32 -1.63
C ILE A 186 -4.55 -2.63 -1.14
N ARG A 187 -4.04 -3.24 -0.07
CA ARG A 187 -4.64 -4.45 0.52
C ARG A 187 -6.00 -4.15 1.12
N CYS A 188 -6.16 -2.99 1.72
CA CYS A 188 -7.42 -2.59 2.36
C CYS A 188 -8.54 -2.35 1.35
N GLU A 189 -8.25 -1.92 0.12
CA GLU A 189 -9.26 -1.82 -0.94
C GLU A 189 -9.96 -3.17 -1.18
N LYS A 190 -9.22 -4.28 -1.16
CA LYS A 190 -9.77 -5.63 -1.30
C LYS A 190 -10.31 -6.20 0.02
N ALA A 191 -9.56 -6.06 1.11
CA ALA A 191 -9.91 -6.61 2.41
C ALA A 191 -11.21 -6.02 2.98
N ALA A 192 -11.38 -4.69 2.89
CA ALA A 192 -12.58 -4.04 3.39
C ALA A 192 -13.82 -4.43 2.59
N LEU A 193 -13.71 -4.50 1.25
CA LEU A 193 -14.80 -4.99 0.40
C LEU A 193 -15.19 -6.42 0.74
N TRP A 194 -14.21 -7.31 0.87
CA TRP A 194 -14.47 -8.68 1.26
C TRP A 194 -15.15 -8.76 2.63
N MET A 195 -14.65 -8.04 3.65
CA MET A 195 -15.26 -8.04 4.99
C MET A 195 -16.70 -7.55 4.97
N LEU A 196 -17.00 -6.48 4.21
CA LEU A 196 -18.36 -5.95 4.04
C LEU A 196 -19.28 -6.98 3.35
N ASN A 197 -18.82 -7.59 2.25
CA ASN A 197 -19.59 -8.61 1.52
C ASN A 197 -19.80 -9.89 2.34
N ASP A 198 -18.89 -10.17 3.28
CA ASP A 198 -18.99 -11.29 4.23
C ASP A 198 -19.75 -10.91 5.51
N GLY A 199 -20.44 -9.76 5.54
CA GLY A 199 -21.37 -9.34 6.58
C GLY A 199 -20.75 -8.63 7.78
N MET A 200 -19.55 -8.07 7.66
CA MET A 200 -18.96 -7.15 8.65
C MET A 200 -19.26 -5.70 8.23
N ASP A 201 -20.38 -5.14 8.64
CA ASP A 201 -20.85 -3.80 8.26
C ASP A 201 -20.18 -2.63 9.01
N ASN A 202 -19.32 -2.94 9.97
CA ASN A 202 -18.61 -2.00 10.84
C ASN A 202 -17.16 -1.73 10.44
N VAL A 203 -16.82 -1.95 9.15
CA VAL A 203 -15.44 -1.85 8.63
C VAL A 203 -15.24 -0.56 7.84
N LEU A 204 -14.12 0.10 8.12
CA LEU A 204 -13.57 1.22 7.36
C LEU A 204 -12.16 0.87 6.91
N GLN A 205 -11.66 1.55 5.88
CA GLN A 205 -10.24 1.49 5.51
C GLN A 205 -9.55 2.82 5.79
N LEU A 206 -8.32 2.79 6.34
CA LEU A 206 -7.48 3.98 6.51
C LEU A 206 -7.06 4.51 5.14
N ASP A 207 -7.53 5.70 4.77
CA ASP A 207 -7.22 6.28 3.47
C ASP A 207 -5.71 6.56 3.36
N GLY A 208 -5.10 6.05 2.31
CA GLY A 208 -3.66 6.16 2.10
C GLY A 208 -2.79 5.20 2.93
N GLY A 209 -3.37 4.42 3.86
CA GLY A 209 -2.63 3.49 4.71
C GLY A 209 -1.65 4.19 5.67
N ILE A 210 -0.66 3.46 6.19
CA ILE A 210 0.33 4.00 7.14
C ILE A 210 1.12 5.17 6.52
N LEU A 211 1.54 5.05 5.26
CA LEU A 211 2.31 6.13 4.62
C LEU A 211 1.48 7.41 4.48
N GLY A 212 0.19 7.30 4.12
CA GLY A 212 -0.71 8.46 4.11
C GLY A 212 -0.93 9.04 5.50
N TYR A 213 -1.03 8.19 6.53
CA TYR A 213 -1.13 8.61 7.91
C TYR A 213 0.10 9.40 8.36
N PHE A 214 1.30 8.90 8.06
CA PHE A 214 2.55 9.60 8.37
C PHE A 214 2.66 10.96 7.66
N GLU A 215 2.31 10.99 6.37
CA GLU A 215 2.37 12.21 5.55
C GLU A 215 1.42 13.30 6.07
N GLU A 216 0.21 12.94 6.52
CA GLU A 216 -0.83 13.90 6.89
C GLU A 216 -0.76 14.32 8.37
N VAL A 217 -0.54 13.35 9.30
CA VAL A 217 -0.66 13.59 10.74
C VAL A 217 0.56 13.15 11.56
N GLY A 218 1.59 12.61 10.91
CA GLY A 218 2.78 12.09 11.60
C GLY A 218 2.55 10.72 12.23
N GLY A 219 3.36 10.36 13.23
CA GLY A 219 3.43 9.01 13.78
C GLY A 219 2.66 8.78 15.07
N GLU A 220 1.79 9.67 15.50
CA GLU A 220 1.09 9.52 16.77
C GLU A 220 0.18 8.28 16.78
N GLY A 221 0.31 7.47 17.81
CA GLY A 221 -0.41 6.20 17.94
C GLY A 221 0.19 5.04 17.14
N TYR A 222 1.28 5.27 16.40
CA TYR A 222 2.04 4.23 15.69
C TYR A 222 3.38 3.98 16.42
N GLU A 223 3.73 2.72 16.62
CA GLU A 223 4.96 2.30 17.29
C GLU A 223 5.93 1.68 16.29
N GLY A 224 7.17 2.16 16.26
CA GLY A 224 8.21 1.68 15.36
C GLY A 224 8.22 2.37 14.00
N ARG A 225 8.49 1.60 12.93
CA ARG A 225 8.67 2.06 11.55
C ARG A 225 7.76 1.32 10.59
N CYS A 226 7.41 1.93 9.48
CA CYS A 226 6.62 1.28 8.42
C CYS A 226 7.54 0.56 7.45
N PHE A 227 7.46 -0.78 7.38
CA PHE A 227 8.19 -1.59 6.41
C PHE A 227 7.83 -1.20 4.96
N VAL A 228 8.86 -1.14 4.11
CA VAL A 228 8.73 -0.92 2.66
C VAL A 228 9.47 -2.02 1.89
N PHE A 229 9.01 -2.31 0.66
CA PHE A 229 9.51 -3.43 -0.13
C PHE A 229 10.71 -3.04 -1.01
N ASP A 230 11.68 -2.30 -0.45
CA ASP A 230 12.92 -1.90 -1.11
C ASP A 230 14.08 -1.84 -0.10
N GLU A 231 15.29 -1.49 -0.56
CA GLU A 231 16.51 -1.49 0.25
C GLU A 231 16.52 -0.46 1.41
N ARG A 232 15.54 0.43 1.48
CA ARG A 232 15.36 1.32 2.64
C ARG A 232 14.85 0.59 3.87
N VAL A 233 14.31 -0.62 3.70
CA VAL A 233 13.80 -1.55 4.70
C VAL A 233 12.53 -1.03 5.39
N ALA A 234 12.58 0.12 6.04
CA ALA A 234 11.44 0.72 6.73
C ALA A 234 11.59 2.24 6.81
N LEU A 235 10.46 2.95 6.93
CA LEU A 235 10.40 4.41 7.08
C LEU A 235 9.88 4.78 8.46
N ASP A 236 10.44 5.83 9.06
CA ASP A 236 9.88 6.44 10.26
C ASP A 236 8.68 7.36 9.92
N ALA A 237 8.12 8.03 10.94
CA ALA A 237 6.97 8.91 10.78
C ALA A 237 7.27 10.18 9.96
N GLU A 238 8.52 10.57 9.82
CA GLU A 238 8.99 11.64 8.93
C GLU A 238 9.34 11.13 7.52
N LEU A 239 9.00 9.86 7.22
CA LEU A 239 9.28 9.16 5.98
C LEU A 239 10.78 9.01 5.66
N LYS A 240 11.64 9.05 6.69
CA LYS A 240 13.08 8.83 6.56
C LYS A 240 13.39 7.34 6.58
N PRO A 241 14.27 6.86 5.69
CA PRO A 241 14.64 5.45 5.61
C PRO A 241 15.41 4.97 6.86
N LEU A 242 15.20 3.70 7.23
CA LEU A 242 16.03 3.01 8.25
C LEU A 242 17.45 2.80 7.73
N VAL A 243 17.56 2.43 6.45
CA VAL A 243 18.83 2.25 5.75
C VAL A 243 18.85 3.16 4.54
N ASP A 244 19.88 3.98 4.40
CA ASP A 244 20.13 4.83 3.22
C ASP A 244 21.59 4.71 2.81
N GLU A 245 22.00 3.50 2.40
CA GLU A 245 23.33 3.16 1.95
C GLU A 245 23.32 2.82 0.45
N PRO A 246 24.43 3.05 -0.29
CA PRO A 246 24.56 2.61 -1.67
C PRO A 246 24.37 1.10 -1.78
N LEU A 247 23.62 0.66 -2.79
CA LEU A 247 23.56 -0.77 -3.11
C LEU A 247 24.96 -1.30 -3.46
N PRO A 248 25.31 -2.53 -3.04
CA PRO A 248 26.55 -3.15 -3.42
C PRO A 248 26.61 -3.30 -4.95
N GLU A 249 27.81 -3.07 -5.54
CA GLU A 249 27.99 -3.29 -6.97
C GLU A 249 27.57 -4.72 -7.35
N PRO A 250 26.85 -4.88 -8.49
CA PRO A 250 26.47 -6.20 -8.95
C PRO A 250 27.73 -7.05 -9.14
N ARG A 251 27.80 -8.20 -8.49
CA ARG A 251 28.89 -9.15 -8.71
C ARG A 251 28.94 -9.46 -10.20
N PRO A 252 30.12 -9.41 -10.85
CA PRO A 252 30.23 -9.83 -12.23
C PRO A 252 29.64 -11.24 -12.34
N SER A 253 28.69 -11.41 -13.29
CA SER A 253 28.08 -12.72 -13.54
C SER A 253 29.22 -13.70 -13.83
N ALA A 254 29.47 -14.60 -12.90
CA ALA A 254 30.22 -15.81 -13.23
C ALA A 254 29.35 -16.55 -14.25
N PHE A 255 29.89 -16.71 -15.44
CA PHE A 255 29.34 -17.25 -16.68
C PHE A 255 28.39 -18.43 -16.49
#